data_5db80d246f5c3269660f6a8b440ee8c2
#
_entry.id   5db80d246f5c3269660f6a8b440ee8c2
#
_cell.length_a   1.000
_cell.length_b   1.000
_cell.length_c   1.000
_cell.angle_alpha   90.00
_cell.angle_beta   90.00
_cell.angle_gamma   90.00
#
_symmetry.space_group_name_H-M   'P 1'
#
loop_
_entity.id
_entity.type
_entity.pdbx_description
1 polymer ?
#
loop_
_entity_poly.entity_id
_entity_poly.type
_entity_poly.pdbx_seq_one_letter_code
_entity_poly.pdbx_strand_id
1 'polypeptide(L)'
;MSRSRWLPNQHGAWAMLAVPFLAGTFLGHPRRAHLPLLAAWLLGYLAVYHAQQWLRLTRISRNPKAPRRHVRPAWVFGSAGAAFGLWSAAPHPWLLLAGACATPFIAINSLYAYANRERSLLNGVAAVIPACGMLLVALRLGGGSWGAGVAPALACLLYFGGTVPYVKTMIRERNSRAYYRGSVAYHCVAVVVAALLTPWLAAPFAVYLLRAALLPGRGLKVGVVGAVEVLCSLALLGAVLVAF
;
A
#
# COMPACT_ATOMS: atom_id res chain seq x y z
N MET A 1 2.95 2.59 32.10
CA MET A 1 3.05 3.61 31.04
C MET A 1 3.26 2.90 29.70
N SER A 2 2.25 2.84 28.84
CA SER A 2 2.35 2.28 27.50
C SER A 2 3.29 3.17 26.67
N ARG A 3 4.44 2.64 26.26
CA ARG A 3 5.35 3.32 25.32
C ARG A 3 4.55 3.69 24.08
N SER A 4 4.43 4.98 23.75
CA SER A 4 3.80 5.42 22.51
C SER A 4 4.64 4.88 21.35
N ARG A 5 4.10 3.87 20.65
CA ARG A 5 4.79 3.33 19.47
C ARG A 5 4.62 4.34 18.34
N TRP A 6 5.72 4.91 17.90
CA TRP A 6 5.75 5.82 16.75
C TRP A 6 5.55 5.08 15.42
N LEU A 7 5.77 3.77 15.41
CA LEU A 7 5.59 2.94 14.22
C LEU A 7 4.23 2.22 14.28
N PRO A 8 3.44 2.24 13.20
CA PRO A 8 2.19 1.51 13.11
C PRO A 8 2.44 0.01 13.05
N ASN A 9 1.63 -0.75 13.79
CA ASN A 9 1.66 -2.22 13.75
C ASN A 9 0.75 -2.73 12.62
N GLN A 10 1.09 -2.40 11.37
CA GLN A 10 0.31 -2.71 10.18
C GLN A 10 1.22 -3.40 9.15
N HIS A 11 1.47 -4.70 9.33
CA HIS A 11 2.41 -5.45 8.49
C HIS A 11 2.08 -5.37 6.99
N GLY A 12 0.80 -5.44 6.62
CA GLY A 12 0.37 -5.33 5.22
C GLY A 12 0.66 -3.97 4.58
N ALA A 13 0.64 -2.88 5.34
CA ALA A 13 0.98 -1.56 4.82
C ALA A 13 2.45 -1.45 4.42
N TRP A 14 3.36 -2.05 5.19
CA TRP A 14 4.78 -2.05 4.87
C TRP A 14 5.09 -2.78 3.56
N ALA A 15 4.45 -3.94 3.33
CA ALA A 15 4.60 -4.67 2.08
C ALA A 15 4.08 -3.86 0.88
N MET A 16 2.92 -3.21 1.03
CA MET A 16 2.33 -2.36 0.00
C MET A 16 3.18 -1.12 -0.33
N LEU A 17 3.90 -0.56 0.66
CA LEU A 17 4.81 0.55 0.44
C LEU A 17 6.12 0.11 -0.22
N ALA A 18 6.65 -1.05 0.18
CA ALA A 18 7.97 -1.51 -0.24
C ALA A 18 7.95 -2.19 -1.61
N VAL A 19 7.00 -3.10 -1.87
CA VAL A 19 7.02 -3.95 -3.06
C VAL A 19 6.91 -3.15 -4.36
N PRO A 20 5.95 -2.22 -4.55
CA PRO A 20 5.90 -1.43 -5.77
C PRO A 20 7.12 -0.52 -5.94
N PHE A 21 7.61 0.09 -4.84
CA PHE A 21 8.81 0.91 -4.89
C PHE A 21 10.03 0.10 -5.34
N LEU A 22 10.27 -1.07 -4.74
CA LEU A 22 11.39 -1.93 -5.08
C LEU A 22 11.27 -2.46 -6.52
N ALA A 23 10.09 -2.90 -6.92
CA ALA A 23 9.85 -3.33 -8.30
C ALA A 23 10.21 -2.23 -9.29
N GLY A 24 9.72 -1.01 -9.10
CA GLY A 24 10.05 0.12 -9.96
C GLY A 24 11.54 0.49 -9.94
N THR A 25 12.18 0.40 -8.77
CA THR A 25 13.62 0.66 -8.63
C THR A 25 14.46 -0.35 -9.43
N PHE A 26 14.16 -1.64 -9.32
CA PHE A 26 14.94 -2.67 -10.01
C PHE A 26 14.64 -2.73 -11.51
N LEU A 27 13.41 -2.52 -11.93
CA LEU A 27 13.03 -2.43 -13.34
C LEU A 27 13.61 -1.19 -14.04
N GLY A 28 13.75 -0.09 -13.30
CA GLY A 28 14.27 1.18 -13.82
C GLY A 28 15.79 1.38 -13.67
N HIS A 29 16.49 0.40 -13.17
CA HIS A 29 17.89 0.43 -12.69
C HIS A 29 18.09 1.27 -11.40
N PRO A 30 18.64 0.66 -10.34
CA PRO A 30 18.89 1.32 -9.06
C PRO A 30 19.85 2.50 -9.19
N ARG A 31 19.47 3.65 -8.63
CA ARG A 31 20.29 4.87 -8.56
C ARG A 31 20.31 5.40 -7.14
N ARG A 32 21.34 6.16 -6.76
CA ARG A 32 21.43 6.79 -5.43
C ARG A 32 20.24 7.70 -5.12
N ALA A 33 19.61 8.29 -6.15
CA ALA A 33 18.41 9.11 -6.01
C ALA A 33 17.19 8.36 -5.43
N HIS A 34 17.12 7.03 -5.53
CA HIS A 34 16.06 6.24 -4.91
C HIS A 34 16.13 6.28 -3.37
N LEU A 35 17.31 6.50 -2.77
CA LEU A 35 17.43 6.51 -1.30
C LEU A 35 16.66 7.68 -0.66
N PRO A 36 16.88 8.96 -1.06
CA PRO A 36 16.09 10.05 -0.51
C PRO A 36 14.61 9.96 -0.90
N LEU A 37 14.26 9.44 -2.09
CA LEU A 37 12.87 9.20 -2.47
C LEU A 37 12.21 8.15 -1.56
N LEU A 38 12.89 7.05 -1.24
CA LEU A 38 12.39 6.04 -0.30
C LEU A 38 12.19 6.63 1.09
N ALA A 39 13.15 7.43 1.57
CA ALA A 39 13.04 8.11 2.85
C ALA A 39 11.82 9.05 2.88
N ALA A 40 11.65 9.89 1.83
CA ALA A 40 10.48 10.76 1.68
C ALA A 40 9.17 9.97 1.70
N TRP A 41 9.11 8.85 0.98
CA TRP A 41 7.95 7.98 0.86
C TRP A 41 7.54 7.36 2.21
N LEU A 42 8.48 6.75 2.92
CA LEU A 42 8.20 6.09 4.20
C LEU A 42 7.90 7.11 5.31
N LEU A 43 8.64 8.21 5.37
CA LEU A 43 8.40 9.28 6.35
C LEU A 43 7.08 10.00 6.06
N GLY A 44 6.77 10.25 4.79
CA GLY A 44 5.48 10.80 4.36
C GLY A 44 4.31 9.90 4.79
N TYR A 45 4.42 8.59 4.59
CA TYR A 45 3.42 7.64 5.09
C TYR A 45 3.23 7.73 6.61
N LEU A 46 4.33 7.77 7.37
CA LEU A 46 4.26 7.89 8.84
C LEU A 46 3.63 9.22 9.28
N ALA A 47 3.95 10.30 8.60
CA ALA A 47 3.35 11.62 8.86
C ALA A 47 1.84 11.60 8.62
N VAL A 48 1.39 11.09 7.47
CA VAL A 48 -0.02 10.96 7.10
C VAL A 48 -0.75 10.03 8.08
N TYR A 49 -0.15 8.89 8.45
CA TYR A 49 -0.70 7.99 9.45
C TYR A 49 -0.97 8.72 10.78
N HIS A 50 0.01 9.45 11.30
CA HIS A 50 -0.16 10.17 12.56
C HIS A 50 -1.16 11.32 12.45
N ALA A 51 -1.20 12.05 11.34
CA ALA A 51 -2.18 13.10 11.08
C ALA A 51 -3.61 12.52 11.04
N GLN A 52 -3.81 11.39 10.37
CA GLN A 52 -5.09 10.69 10.32
C GLN A 52 -5.53 10.16 11.69
N GLN A 53 -4.60 9.60 12.49
CA GLN A 53 -4.91 9.18 13.85
C GLN A 53 -5.25 10.38 14.76
N TRP A 54 -4.59 11.50 14.59
CA TRP A 54 -4.94 12.75 15.29
C TRP A 54 -6.35 13.20 14.90
N LEU A 55 -6.66 13.31 13.61
CA LEU A 55 -8.00 13.69 13.11
C LEU A 55 -9.09 12.77 13.67
N ARG A 56 -8.87 11.47 13.63
CA ARG A 56 -9.82 10.49 14.14
C ARG A 56 -10.04 10.64 15.65
N LEU A 57 -8.97 10.70 16.43
CA LEU A 57 -9.04 10.72 17.88
C LEU A 57 -9.56 12.05 18.44
N THR A 58 -9.38 13.17 17.75
CA THR A 58 -10.01 14.45 18.12
C THR A 58 -11.53 14.35 18.11
N ARG A 59 -12.09 13.52 17.23
CA ARG A 59 -13.55 13.36 17.10
C ARG A 59 -14.13 12.30 18.04
N ILE A 60 -13.43 11.17 18.23
CA ILE A 60 -14.03 10.00 18.90
C ILE A 60 -13.54 9.78 20.33
N SER A 61 -12.40 10.38 20.73
CA SER A 61 -11.82 10.14 22.04
C SER A 61 -12.35 11.11 23.08
N ARG A 62 -12.82 10.58 24.21
CA ARG A 62 -13.15 11.39 25.40
C ARG A 62 -11.89 11.88 26.14
N ASN A 63 -10.73 11.27 25.88
CA ASN A 63 -9.47 11.66 26.50
C ASN A 63 -8.73 12.68 25.63
N PRO A 64 -8.56 13.96 26.08
CA PRO A 64 -7.91 15.01 25.28
C PRO A 64 -6.41 14.76 25.06
N LYS A 65 -5.78 13.88 25.85
CA LYS A 65 -4.37 13.49 25.65
C LYS A 65 -4.19 12.48 24.52
N ALA A 66 -5.24 11.76 24.12
CA ALA A 66 -5.15 10.72 23.11
C ALA A 66 -4.75 11.26 21.70
N PRO A 67 -5.36 12.33 21.15
CA PRO A 67 -4.90 12.89 19.88
C PRO A 67 -3.52 13.58 20.00
N ARG A 68 -3.23 14.25 21.12
CA ARG A 68 -1.98 15.00 21.29
C ARG A 68 -0.71 14.14 21.13
N ARG A 69 -0.77 12.85 21.46
CA ARG A 69 0.36 11.92 21.29
C ARG A 69 0.78 11.73 19.83
N HIS A 70 -0.08 12.04 18.86
CA HIS A 70 0.19 11.91 17.43
C HIS A 70 0.76 13.19 16.80
N VAL A 71 0.63 14.34 17.48
CA VAL A 71 1.08 15.64 16.94
C VAL A 71 2.60 15.66 16.73
N ARG A 72 3.37 15.33 17.77
CA ARG A 72 4.85 15.35 17.69
C ARG A 72 5.38 14.39 16.61
N PRO A 73 4.96 13.11 16.54
CA PRO A 73 5.38 12.23 15.45
C PRO A 73 4.97 12.74 14.06
N ALA A 74 3.76 13.31 13.90
CA ALA A 74 3.31 13.87 12.63
C ALA A 74 4.24 14.99 12.15
N TRP A 75 4.64 15.91 13.02
CA TRP A 75 5.57 16.98 12.69
C TRP A 75 6.97 16.47 12.39
N VAL A 76 7.52 15.57 13.21
CA VAL A 76 8.87 15.03 13.01
C VAL A 76 8.96 14.27 11.68
N PHE A 77 8.03 13.36 11.42
CA PHE A 77 8.02 12.61 10.16
C PHE A 77 7.65 13.50 8.98
N GLY A 78 6.75 14.46 9.16
CA GLY A 78 6.33 15.38 8.11
C GLY A 78 7.45 16.32 7.67
N SER A 79 8.16 16.95 8.60
CA SER A 79 9.30 17.84 8.27
C SER A 79 10.45 17.06 7.65
N ALA A 80 10.82 15.89 8.19
CA ALA A 80 11.85 15.06 7.61
C ALA A 80 11.45 14.53 6.23
N GLY A 81 10.20 14.05 6.07
CA GLY A 81 9.67 13.60 4.78
C GLY A 81 9.64 14.71 3.74
N ALA A 82 9.26 15.93 4.13
CA ALA A 82 9.31 17.09 3.25
C ALA A 82 10.74 17.46 2.84
N ALA A 83 11.70 17.42 3.76
CA ALA A 83 13.10 17.69 3.47
C ALA A 83 13.68 16.71 2.43
N PHE A 84 13.45 15.40 2.62
CA PHE A 84 13.86 14.38 1.65
C PHE A 84 13.09 14.47 0.33
N GLY A 85 11.81 14.83 0.39
CA GLY A 85 10.99 15.04 -0.81
C GLY A 85 11.49 16.21 -1.65
N LEU A 86 11.78 17.34 -1.03
CA LEU A 86 12.37 18.52 -1.70
C LEU A 86 13.78 18.21 -2.24
N TRP A 87 14.60 17.50 -1.46
CA TRP A 87 15.91 17.06 -1.94
C TRP A 87 15.79 16.18 -3.20
N SER A 88 14.83 15.24 -3.22
CA SER A 88 14.59 14.41 -4.41
C SER A 88 14.03 15.20 -5.58
N ALA A 89 13.16 16.19 -5.32
CA ALA A 89 12.51 17.00 -6.34
C ALA A 89 13.41 18.06 -6.95
N ALA A 90 14.44 18.53 -6.23
CA ALA A 90 15.34 19.56 -6.73
C ALA A 90 15.98 19.19 -8.10
N PRO A 91 16.59 18.00 -8.29
CA PRO A 91 17.06 17.56 -9.60
C PRO A 91 15.95 16.95 -10.48
N HIS A 92 14.76 16.65 -9.94
CA HIS A 92 13.67 15.96 -10.62
C HIS A 92 12.31 16.64 -10.32
N PRO A 93 12.03 17.88 -10.84
CA PRO A 93 10.84 18.66 -10.49
C PRO A 93 9.50 17.97 -10.76
N TRP A 94 9.47 17.02 -11.69
CA TRP A 94 8.29 16.20 -11.99
C TRP A 94 7.81 15.36 -10.80
N LEU A 95 8.66 15.12 -9.77
CA LEU A 95 8.26 14.44 -8.53
C LEU A 95 7.22 15.27 -7.75
N LEU A 96 7.21 16.60 -7.87
CA LEU A 96 6.18 17.44 -7.26
C LEU A 96 4.80 17.14 -7.88
N LEU A 97 4.75 16.94 -9.20
CA LEU A 97 3.51 16.53 -9.87
C LEU A 97 3.06 15.14 -9.41
N ALA A 98 3.98 14.19 -9.29
CA ALA A 98 3.66 12.86 -8.77
C ALA A 98 3.10 12.93 -7.33
N GLY A 99 3.68 13.79 -6.47
CA GLY A 99 3.16 14.07 -5.13
C GLY A 99 1.76 14.70 -5.17
N ALA A 100 1.54 15.66 -6.06
CA ALA A 100 0.23 16.29 -6.26
C ALA A 100 -0.85 15.27 -6.68
N CYS A 101 -0.50 14.33 -7.58
CA CYS A 101 -1.40 13.24 -7.98
C CYS A 101 -1.78 12.30 -6.82
N ALA A 102 -0.95 12.17 -5.80
CA ALA A 102 -1.26 11.38 -4.61
C ALA A 102 -2.20 12.10 -3.62
N THR A 103 -2.27 13.43 -3.67
CA THR A 103 -3.03 14.26 -2.72
C THR A 103 -4.52 13.92 -2.62
N PRO A 104 -5.28 13.68 -3.72
CA PRO A 104 -6.69 13.30 -3.64
C PRO A 104 -6.91 12.01 -2.82
N PHE A 105 -6.03 11.02 -2.96
CA PHE A 105 -6.13 9.77 -2.22
C PHE A 105 -5.82 9.95 -0.74
N ILE A 106 -4.84 10.80 -0.41
CA ILE A 106 -4.56 11.19 0.98
C ILE A 106 -5.76 11.91 1.59
N ALA A 107 -6.41 12.81 0.84
CA ALA A 107 -7.61 13.50 1.28
C ALA A 107 -8.77 12.53 1.53
N ILE A 108 -9.03 11.59 0.61
CA ILE A 108 -10.03 10.54 0.79
C ILE A 108 -9.75 9.73 2.05
N ASN A 109 -8.53 9.22 2.23
CA ASN A 109 -8.16 8.44 3.41
C ASN A 109 -8.31 9.27 4.72
N SER A 110 -8.00 10.57 4.67
CA SER A 110 -8.15 11.48 5.82
C SER A 110 -9.63 11.74 6.16
N LEU A 111 -10.50 11.87 5.17
CA LEU A 111 -11.95 11.96 5.36
C LEU A 111 -12.53 10.68 5.98
N TYR A 112 -12.07 9.51 5.52
CA TYR A 112 -12.47 8.23 6.11
C TYR A 112 -11.97 8.08 7.55
N ALA A 113 -10.75 8.55 7.85
CA ALA A 113 -10.21 8.58 9.21
C ALA A 113 -11.05 9.52 10.11
N TYR A 114 -11.35 10.73 9.64
CA TYR A 114 -12.21 11.67 10.35
C TYR A 114 -13.60 11.09 10.61
N ALA A 115 -14.20 10.40 9.64
CA ALA A 115 -15.48 9.72 9.77
C ALA A 115 -15.44 8.43 10.61
N ASN A 116 -14.27 8.03 11.15
CA ASN A 116 -14.04 6.75 11.83
C ASN A 116 -14.42 5.53 10.98
N ARG A 117 -14.22 5.63 9.65
CA ARG A 117 -14.51 4.61 8.64
C ARG A 117 -13.25 4.12 7.93
N GLU A 118 -12.08 4.19 8.55
CA GLU A 118 -10.78 3.77 7.99
C GLU A 118 -10.79 2.33 7.44
N ARG A 119 -11.73 1.54 7.95
CA ARG A 119 -11.85 0.11 7.61
C ARG A 119 -12.77 -0.16 6.43
N SER A 120 -13.29 0.86 5.76
CA SER A 120 -14.11 0.69 4.57
C SER A 120 -13.32 0.07 3.41
N LEU A 121 -14.02 -0.57 2.47
CA LEU A 121 -13.39 -1.13 1.27
C LEU A 121 -12.79 0.00 0.41
N LEU A 122 -13.55 1.08 0.19
CA LEU A 122 -13.12 2.22 -0.61
C LEU A 122 -11.87 2.90 -0.04
N ASN A 123 -11.78 3.03 1.29
CA ASN A 123 -10.58 3.57 1.92
C ASN A 123 -9.34 2.71 1.65
N GLY A 124 -9.51 1.38 1.71
CA GLY A 124 -8.43 0.45 1.38
C GLY A 124 -7.98 0.58 -0.07
N VAL A 125 -8.91 0.62 -1.02
CA VAL A 125 -8.61 0.80 -2.45
C VAL A 125 -7.95 2.15 -2.71
N ALA A 126 -8.42 3.25 -2.08
CA ALA A 126 -7.82 4.57 -2.21
C ALA A 126 -6.36 4.61 -1.71
N ALA A 127 -6.00 3.78 -0.72
CA ALA A 127 -4.61 3.68 -0.25
C ALA A 127 -3.72 2.86 -1.21
N VAL A 128 -4.28 1.85 -1.89
CA VAL A 128 -3.54 0.97 -2.82
C VAL A 128 -3.09 1.72 -4.07
N ILE A 129 -3.91 2.61 -4.61
CA ILE A 129 -3.63 3.30 -5.89
C ILE A 129 -2.30 4.08 -5.84
N PRO A 130 -2.08 5.03 -4.92
CA PRO A 130 -0.82 5.77 -4.88
C PRO A 130 0.37 4.88 -4.49
N ALA A 131 0.15 3.82 -3.70
CA ALA A 131 1.21 2.89 -3.36
C ALA A 131 1.69 2.11 -4.59
N CYS A 132 0.80 1.64 -5.45
CA CYS A 132 1.17 1.00 -6.71
C CYS A 132 1.70 2.00 -7.74
N GLY A 133 1.19 3.24 -7.75
CA GLY A 133 1.72 4.33 -8.57
C GLY A 133 3.18 4.66 -8.26
N MET A 134 3.65 4.37 -7.04
CA MET A 134 5.05 4.56 -6.66
C MET A 134 6.03 3.69 -7.48
N LEU A 135 5.58 2.57 -8.05
CA LEU A 135 6.35 1.80 -9.02
C LEU A 135 6.72 2.64 -10.24
N LEU A 136 5.75 3.37 -10.82
CA LEU A 136 5.99 4.25 -11.96
C LEU A 136 7.01 5.35 -11.63
N VAL A 137 6.88 5.93 -10.44
CA VAL A 137 7.78 7.00 -9.96
C VAL A 137 9.19 6.46 -9.79
N ALA A 138 9.37 5.33 -9.13
CA ALA A 138 10.68 4.72 -8.92
C ALA A 138 11.31 4.26 -10.25
N LEU A 139 10.55 3.61 -11.13
CA LEU A 139 11.02 3.19 -12.45
C LEU A 139 11.48 4.39 -13.27
N ARG A 140 10.69 5.47 -13.30
CA ARG A 140 11.04 6.70 -14.02
C ARG A 140 12.32 7.35 -13.48
N LEU A 141 12.49 7.36 -12.16
CA LEU A 141 13.70 7.87 -11.52
C LEU A 141 14.94 7.04 -11.90
N GLY A 142 14.77 5.74 -12.10
CA GLY A 142 15.79 4.83 -12.62
C GLY A 142 16.16 5.05 -14.08
N GLY A 143 15.35 5.81 -14.85
CA GLY A 143 15.55 6.07 -16.27
C GLY A 143 14.60 5.32 -17.20
N GLY A 144 13.69 4.50 -16.64
CA GLY A 144 12.67 3.82 -17.42
C GLY A 144 11.60 4.77 -17.98
N SER A 145 10.84 4.32 -18.96
CA SER A 145 9.73 5.09 -19.52
C SER A 145 8.44 4.87 -18.72
N TRP A 146 7.53 5.85 -18.73
CA TRP A 146 6.22 5.70 -18.09
C TRP A 146 5.44 4.50 -18.64
N GLY A 147 5.50 4.27 -19.97
CA GLY A 147 4.80 3.17 -20.63
C GLY A 147 5.29 1.80 -20.16
N ALA A 148 6.60 1.61 -19.98
CA ALA A 148 7.17 0.37 -19.48
C ALA A 148 6.71 0.02 -18.06
N GLY A 149 6.37 1.02 -17.26
CA GLY A 149 5.91 0.83 -15.88
C GLY A 149 4.42 0.50 -15.74
N VAL A 150 3.59 0.70 -16.78
CA VAL A 150 2.13 0.54 -16.65
C VAL A 150 1.75 -0.91 -16.33
N ALA A 151 2.24 -1.88 -17.09
CA ALA A 151 1.90 -3.28 -16.88
C ALA A 151 2.35 -3.82 -15.51
N PRO A 152 3.61 -3.61 -15.06
CA PRO A 152 4.01 -4.03 -13.72
C PRO A 152 3.28 -3.27 -12.59
N ALA A 153 2.92 -1.99 -12.79
CA ALA A 153 2.11 -1.25 -11.82
C ALA A 153 0.67 -1.81 -11.73
N LEU A 154 0.08 -2.19 -12.86
CA LEU A 154 -1.22 -2.87 -12.91
C LEU A 154 -1.16 -4.24 -12.22
N ALA A 155 -0.09 -5.02 -12.40
CA ALA A 155 0.09 -6.28 -11.66
C ALA A 155 0.12 -6.05 -10.14
N CYS A 156 0.85 -5.03 -9.67
CA CYS A 156 0.82 -4.64 -8.26
C CYS A 156 -0.58 -4.21 -7.81
N LEU A 157 -1.28 -3.41 -8.62
CA LEU A 157 -2.63 -2.92 -8.33
C LEU A 157 -3.63 -4.08 -8.23
N LEU A 158 -3.57 -5.04 -9.14
CA LEU A 158 -4.41 -6.25 -9.10
C LEU A 158 -4.18 -7.07 -7.83
N TYR A 159 -2.94 -7.26 -7.42
CA TYR A 159 -2.63 -8.00 -6.20
C TYR A 159 -3.07 -7.26 -4.95
N PHE A 160 -2.59 -6.03 -4.74
CA PHE A 160 -2.90 -5.27 -3.52
C PHE A 160 -4.37 -4.87 -3.46
N GLY A 161 -5.01 -4.59 -4.60
CA GLY A 161 -6.46 -4.38 -4.69
C GLY A 161 -7.25 -5.60 -4.23
N GLY A 162 -6.83 -6.81 -4.62
CA GLY A 162 -7.42 -8.08 -4.19
C GLY A 162 -7.16 -8.42 -2.71
N THR A 163 -6.01 -7.99 -2.17
CA THR A 163 -5.69 -8.17 -0.75
C THR A 163 -6.70 -7.46 0.16
N VAL A 164 -7.24 -6.30 -0.26
CA VAL A 164 -8.22 -5.55 0.56
C VAL A 164 -9.48 -6.36 0.86
N PRO A 165 -10.26 -6.90 -0.11
CA PRO A 165 -11.40 -7.74 0.18
C PRO A 165 -11.00 -9.07 0.83
N TYR A 166 -9.89 -9.69 0.43
CA TYR A 166 -9.43 -10.95 1.02
C TYR A 166 -9.15 -10.83 2.52
N VAL A 167 -8.35 -9.85 2.95
CA VAL A 167 -8.06 -9.67 4.39
C VAL A 167 -9.32 -9.37 5.19
N LYS A 168 -10.32 -8.72 4.59
CA LYS A 168 -11.63 -8.53 5.23
C LYS A 168 -12.33 -9.87 5.48
N THR A 169 -12.34 -10.80 4.53
CA THR A 169 -12.91 -12.15 4.73
C THR A 169 -12.18 -12.94 5.79
N MET A 170 -10.89 -12.70 5.98
CA MET A 170 -10.09 -13.40 7.00
C MET A 170 -10.31 -12.88 8.42
N ILE A 171 -10.64 -11.59 8.59
CA ILE A 171 -10.60 -10.94 9.92
C ILE A 171 -11.99 -10.45 10.35
N ARG A 172 -12.67 -9.65 9.53
CA ARG A 172 -13.89 -8.91 9.94
C ARG A 172 -15.17 -9.44 9.36
N GLU A 173 -15.11 -9.84 8.10
CA GLU A 173 -16.24 -10.33 7.31
C GLU A 173 -16.21 -11.85 7.16
N ARG A 174 -15.72 -12.55 8.22
CA ARG A 174 -15.51 -14.01 8.20
C ARG A 174 -16.76 -14.80 7.86
N ASN A 175 -17.94 -14.31 8.25
CA ASN A 175 -19.22 -14.97 8.04
C ASN A 175 -19.99 -14.40 6.85
N SER A 176 -19.43 -13.43 6.13
CA SER A 176 -20.11 -12.78 5.01
C SER A 176 -19.86 -13.55 3.71
N ARG A 177 -20.89 -14.27 3.26
CA ARG A 177 -20.86 -14.95 1.95
C ARG A 177 -20.69 -13.95 0.79
N ALA A 178 -21.22 -12.73 0.92
CA ALA A 178 -21.07 -11.70 -0.11
C ALA A 178 -19.62 -11.25 -0.26
N TYR A 179 -18.93 -10.96 0.85
CA TYR A 179 -17.50 -10.60 0.81
C TYR A 179 -16.64 -11.76 0.30
N TYR A 180 -16.93 -12.99 0.71
CA TYR A 180 -16.22 -14.18 0.23
C TYR A 180 -16.36 -14.31 -1.29
N ARG A 181 -17.60 -14.35 -1.79
CA ARG A 181 -17.87 -14.48 -3.24
C ARG A 181 -17.25 -13.32 -4.03
N GLY A 182 -17.39 -12.09 -3.54
CA GLY A 182 -16.79 -10.91 -4.16
C GLY A 182 -15.26 -10.97 -4.22
N SER A 183 -14.62 -11.46 -3.14
CA SER A 183 -13.16 -11.66 -3.11
C SER A 183 -12.73 -12.73 -4.11
N VAL A 184 -13.39 -13.87 -4.15
CA VAL A 184 -13.06 -14.94 -5.11
C VAL A 184 -13.28 -14.47 -6.55
N ALA A 185 -14.41 -13.84 -6.84
CA ALA A 185 -14.71 -13.30 -8.17
C ALA A 185 -13.65 -12.28 -8.62
N TYR A 186 -13.24 -11.37 -7.72
CA TYR A 186 -12.14 -10.44 -8.00
C TYR A 186 -10.85 -11.18 -8.39
N HIS A 187 -10.47 -12.21 -7.62
CA HIS A 187 -9.24 -12.96 -7.90
C HIS A 187 -9.34 -13.79 -9.18
N CYS A 188 -10.52 -14.30 -9.55
CA CYS A 188 -10.72 -14.93 -10.87
C CYS A 188 -10.44 -13.92 -12.01
N VAL A 189 -11.01 -12.72 -11.93
CA VAL A 189 -10.74 -11.66 -12.90
C VAL A 189 -9.27 -11.27 -12.89
N ALA A 190 -8.66 -11.17 -11.70
CA ALA A 190 -7.26 -10.80 -11.57
C ALA A 190 -6.31 -11.82 -12.22
N VAL A 191 -6.60 -13.13 -12.15
CA VAL A 191 -5.83 -14.17 -12.88
C VAL A 191 -5.90 -13.94 -14.38
N VAL A 192 -7.09 -13.71 -14.92
CA VAL A 192 -7.28 -13.49 -16.36
C VAL A 192 -6.54 -12.24 -16.81
N VAL A 193 -6.73 -11.12 -16.11
CA VAL A 193 -6.07 -9.85 -16.46
C VAL A 193 -4.56 -9.96 -16.33
N ALA A 194 -4.05 -10.61 -15.27
CA ALA A 194 -2.62 -10.83 -15.09
C ALA A 194 -2.02 -11.70 -16.22
N ALA A 195 -2.71 -12.76 -16.65
CA ALA A 195 -2.30 -13.59 -17.77
C ALA A 195 -2.27 -12.81 -19.11
N LEU A 196 -3.20 -11.86 -19.29
CA LEU A 196 -3.22 -10.97 -20.47
C LEU A 196 -2.09 -9.92 -20.42
N LEU A 197 -1.65 -9.49 -19.25
CA LEU A 197 -0.47 -8.62 -19.13
C LEU A 197 0.80 -9.38 -19.54
N THR A 198 0.98 -10.58 -19.01
CA THR A 198 2.01 -11.53 -19.39
C THR A 198 1.68 -12.93 -18.86
N PRO A 199 1.87 -14.01 -19.66
CA PRO A 199 1.57 -15.37 -19.21
C PRO A 199 2.29 -15.81 -17.93
N TRP A 200 3.47 -15.26 -17.66
CA TRP A 200 4.26 -15.53 -16.46
C TRP A 200 3.55 -15.16 -15.15
N LEU A 201 2.64 -14.21 -15.19
CA LEU A 201 1.88 -13.81 -14.00
C LEU A 201 0.69 -14.75 -13.70
N ALA A 202 0.28 -15.60 -14.64
CA ALA A 202 -0.86 -16.51 -14.42
C ALA A 202 -0.64 -17.42 -13.20
N ALA A 203 0.55 -18.01 -13.06
CA ALA A 203 0.85 -18.93 -11.97
C ALA A 203 0.78 -18.26 -10.58
N PRO A 204 1.49 -17.16 -10.29
CA PRO A 204 1.37 -16.51 -8.98
C PRO A 204 -0.05 -16.00 -8.70
N PHE A 205 -0.77 -15.48 -9.70
CA PHE A 205 -2.15 -15.03 -9.51
C PHE A 205 -3.13 -16.18 -9.27
N ALA A 206 -2.90 -17.37 -9.88
CA ALA A 206 -3.63 -18.59 -9.54
C ALA A 206 -3.41 -18.99 -8.06
N VAL A 207 -2.19 -18.87 -7.54
CA VAL A 207 -1.91 -19.10 -6.11
C VAL A 207 -2.66 -18.09 -5.23
N TYR A 208 -2.75 -16.81 -5.64
CA TYR A 208 -3.53 -15.82 -4.88
C TYR A 208 -5.03 -16.11 -4.92
N LEU A 209 -5.55 -16.63 -6.04
CA LEU A 209 -6.93 -17.11 -6.13
C LEU A 209 -7.17 -18.30 -5.19
N LEU A 210 -6.29 -19.33 -5.21
CA LEU A 210 -6.37 -20.47 -4.31
C LEU A 210 -6.35 -20.03 -2.84
N ARG A 211 -5.47 -19.11 -2.49
CA ARG A 211 -5.44 -18.48 -1.15
C ARG A 211 -6.79 -17.85 -0.80
N ALA A 212 -7.37 -17.06 -1.70
CA ALA A 212 -8.64 -16.36 -1.46
C ALA A 212 -9.85 -17.32 -1.39
N ALA A 213 -9.78 -18.44 -2.07
CA ALA A 213 -10.83 -19.46 -2.05
C ALA A 213 -10.72 -20.43 -0.85
N LEU A 214 -9.51 -20.82 -0.46
CA LEU A 214 -9.30 -21.93 0.47
C LEU A 214 -9.05 -21.52 1.93
N LEU A 215 -8.52 -20.31 2.20
CA LEU A 215 -8.16 -19.90 3.55
C LEU A 215 -9.30 -19.28 4.38
N PRO A 216 -10.28 -18.56 3.78
CA PRO A 216 -11.42 -18.04 4.55
C PRO A 216 -12.19 -19.16 5.26
N GLY A 217 -12.65 -18.89 6.48
CA GLY A 217 -13.35 -19.87 7.30
C GLY A 217 -12.47 -20.80 8.15
N ARG A 218 -11.15 -20.86 7.90
CA ARG A 218 -10.23 -21.74 8.66
C ARG A 218 -9.83 -21.21 10.05
N GLY A 219 -10.34 -20.08 10.49
CA GLY A 219 -10.08 -19.56 11.83
C GLY A 219 -8.63 -19.12 12.09
N LEU A 220 -7.84 -18.83 11.05
CA LEU A 220 -6.43 -18.47 11.16
C LEU A 220 -6.20 -17.25 12.07
N LYS A 221 -5.13 -17.29 12.86
CA LYS A 221 -4.69 -16.15 13.69
C LYS A 221 -4.26 -14.98 12.79
N VAL A 222 -4.53 -13.75 13.22
CA VAL A 222 -4.20 -12.52 12.45
C VAL A 222 -2.72 -12.47 12.06
N GLY A 223 -1.81 -12.91 12.95
CA GLY A 223 -0.38 -12.97 12.64
C GLY A 223 -0.04 -13.92 11.49
N VAL A 224 -0.72 -15.08 11.39
CA VAL A 224 -0.54 -16.04 10.29
C VAL A 224 -1.04 -15.44 8.98
N VAL A 225 -2.21 -14.77 9.00
CA VAL A 225 -2.71 -14.04 7.82
C VAL A 225 -1.69 -13.00 7.36
N GLY A 226 -1.13 -12.23 8.29
CA GLY A 226 -0.09 -11.25 7.98
C GLY A 226 1.18 -11.87 7.38
N ALA A 227 1.64 -13.01 7.90
CA ALA A 227 2.80 -13.72 7.36
C ALA A 227 2.55 -14.23 5.92
N VAL A 228 1.37 -14.81 5.68
CA VAL A 228 0.96 -15.23 4.33
C VAL A 228 0.95 -14.05 3.36
N GLU A 229 0.45 -12.88 3.77
CA GLU A 229 0.44 -11.69 2.93
C GLU A 229 1.86 -11.19 2.62
N VAL A 230 2.77 -11.23 3.58
CA VAL A 230 4.17 -10.87 3.33
C VAL A 230 4.81 -11.82 2.32
N LEU A 231 4.64 -13.14 2.48
CA LEU A 231 5.17 -14.12 1.53
C LEU A 231 4.59 -13.94 0.13
N CYS A 232 3.27 -13.74 0.01
CA CYS A 232 2.62 -13.47 -1.27
C CYS A 232 3.11 -12.16 -1.91
N SER A 233 3.37 -11.13 -1.11
CA SER A 233 3.90 -9.85 -1.59
C SER A 233 5.34 -9.98 -2.09
N LEU A 234 6.16 -10.79 -1.43
CA LEU A 234 7.52 -11.11 -1.91
C LEU A 234 7.49 -11.94 -3.19
N ALA A 235 6.58 -12.91 -3.27
CA ALA A 235 6.36 -13.69 -4.49
C ALA A 235 5.91 -12.80 -5.66
N LEU A 236 5.05 -11.79 -5.39
CA LEU A 236 4.68 -10.79 -6.39
C LEU A 236 5.90 -10.00 -6.87
N LEU A 237 6.75 -9.53 -5.94
CA LEU A 237 7.97 -8.80 -6.33
C LEU A 237 8.83 -9.65 -7.27
N GLY A 238 9.12 -10.90 -6.89
CA GLY A 238 9.88 -11.82 -7.75
C GLY A 238 9.22 -12.04 -9.11
N ALA A 239 7.90 -12.29 -9.13
CA ALA A 239 7.15 -12.52 -10.36
C ALA A 239 7.17 -11.29 -11.29
N VAL A 240 7.02 -10.08 -10.74
CA VAL A 240 7.08 -8.82 -11.51
C VAL A 240 8.47 -8.60 -12.09
N LEU A 241 9.54 -8.85 -11.32
CA LEU A 241 10.92 -8.68 -11.79
C LEU A 241 11.34 -9.71 -12.84
N VAL A 242 10.71 -10.88 -12.85
CA VAL A 242 10.96 -11.92 -13.88
C VAL A 242 10.11 -11.67 -15.13
N ALA A 243 8.92 -11.10 -14.97
CA ALA A 243 7.96 -10.95 -16.06
C ALA A 243 8.17 -9.70 -16.93
N PHE A 244 8.85 -8.68 -16.38
CA PHE A 244 9.06 -7.38 -17.01
C PHE A 244 10.53 -6.94 -16.96
#